data_e1ffd3c73eb1031b542b9fc0838247e7
#
_entry.id   e1ffd3c73eb1031b542b9fc0838247e7
#
_cell.length_a   1.000
_cell.length_b   1.000
_cell.length_c   1.000
_cell.angle_alpha   90.00
_cell.angle_beta   90.00
_cell.angle_gamma   90.00
#
_symmetry.space_group_name_H-M   'P 1'
#
loop_
_entity.id
_entity.type
_entity.pdbx_description
1 polymer ?
#
loop_
_entity_poly.entity_id
_entity_poly.type
_entity_poly.pdbx_seq_one_letter_code
_entity_poly.pdbx_strand_id
1 'polypeptide(L)'
;MGREEPDTQEKLKIEGRLARWLIAFGFWLLQVWARTLRYEIDDRADVVGKPVRENYVAALWHNRLLLISFALKKFLPQRPGAGLISASRDGDLIADLTRRFGFEVVRGSSSRLGATALRELENVLASGCDILITPDGPLGPAYELGPGIVFLAQKAGAAVVPINMEYSSCWRVNSWDGFVLPRPFAKVRVIVGPPHRVRATTTPEEFEAERLSLQETMMALVEMR
;
A
#
# COMPACT_ATOMS: atom_id res chain seq x y z
N MET A 1 29.00 25.18 40.02
CA MET A 1 28.34 23.92 40.39
C MET A 1 27.16 23.77 39.46
N GLY A 2 27.45 23.33 38.24
CA GLY A 2 26.46 23.14 37.16
C GLY A 2 25.73 21.81 37.37
N ARG A 3 24.41 21.85 37.43
CA ARG A 3 23.59 20.66 37.38
C ARG A 3 23.45 20.30 35.88
N GLU A 4 24.03 19.19 35.49
CA GLU A 4 23.73 18.56 34.20
C GLU A 4 22.28 18.09 34.24
N GLU A 5 21.45 18.61 33.33
CA GLU A 5 20.15 18.06 33.06
C GLU A 5 20.33 16.72 32.35
N PRO A 6 19.63 15.64 32.75
CA PRO A 6 19.73 14.34 32.08
C PRO A 6 19.13 14.41 30.70
N ASP A 7 19.91 13.97 29.73
CA ASP A 7 19.56 13.83 28.31
C ASP A 7 18.26 13.06 28.12
N THR A 8 17.23 13.80 27.68
CA THR A 8 15.87 13.28 27.45
C THR A 8 15.75 12.47 26.14
N GLN A 9 16.87 12.21 25.46
CA GLN A 9 16.91 11.46 24.19
C GLN A 9 17.00 9.94 24.35
N GLU A 10 17.07 9.42 25.56
CA GLU A 10 17.24 7.98 25.83
C GLU A 10 15.93 7.20 26.00
N LYS A 11 14.78 7.82 25.78
CA LYS A 11 13.46 7.19 25.91
C LYS A 11 12.89 6.81 24.56
N LEU A 12 12.90 5.50 24.31
CA LEU A 12 12.24 4.71 23.26
C LEU A 12 13.11 4.25 22.06
N LYS A 13 14.33 3.85 22.33
CA LYS A 13 14.87 2.73 21.56
C LYS A 13 14.21 1.45 22.10
N ILE A 14 13.29 0.85 21.32
CA ILE A 14 12.84 -0.54 21.53
C ILE A 14 14.02 -1.46 21.16
N GLU A 15 15.15 -1.25 21.81
CA GLU A 15 16.40 -1.99 21.64
C GLU A 15 16.53 -3.03 22.76
N GLY A 16 15.49 -3.85 22.92
CA GLY A 16 15.53 -4.96 23.86
C GLY A 16 15.12 -6.28 23.17
N ARG A 17 15.67 -7.39 23.64
CA ARG A 17 15.22 -8.73 23.22
C ARG A 17 13.69 -8.85 23.34
N LEU A 18 13.10 -8.25 24.38
CA LEU A 18 11.66 -8.24 24.63
C LEU A 18 10.87 -7.60 23.47
N ALA A 19 11.29 -6.45 22.98
CA ALA A 19 10.58 -5.76 21.91
C ALA A 19 10.62 -6.54 20.59
N ARG A 20 11.77 -7.14 20.28
CA ARG A 20 11.88 -8.03 19.10
C ARG A 20 10.95 -9.25 19.24
N TRP A 21 10.82 -9.80 20.43
CA TRP A 21 9.87 -10.88 20.71
C TRP A 21 8.42 -10.42 20.58
N LEU A 22 8.07 -9.24 21.07
CA LEU A 22 6.71 -8.67 20.93
C LEU A 22 6.34 -8.41 19.47
N ILE A 23 7.25 -7.87 18.68
CA ILE A 23 7.05 -7.66 17.24
C ILE A 23 6.89 -9.01 16.52
N ALA A 24 7.74 -9.99 16.83
CA ALA A 24 7.65 -11.31 16.24
C ALA A 24 6.33 -12.01 16.62
N PHE A 25 5.90 -11.88 17.87
CA PHE A 25 4.64 -12.42 18.35
C PHE A 25 3.43 -11.74 17.69
N GLY A 26 3.45 -10.40 17.57
CA GLY A 26 2.41 -9.65 16.84
C GLY A 26 2.33 -10.06 15.37
N PHE A 27 3.47 -10.25 14.72
CA PHE A 27 3.53 -10.75 13.35
C PHE A 27 2.98 -12.18 13.22
N TRP A 28 3.30 -13.05 14.19
CA TRP A 28 2.76 -14.40 14.24
C TRP A 28 1.24 -14.39 14.43
N LEU A 29 0.71 -13.56 15.34
CA LEU A 29 -0.75 -13.39 15.54
C LEU A 29 -1.42 -12.91 14.25
N LEU A 30 -0.84 -11.94 13.55
CA LEU A 30 -1.34 -11.47 12.27
C LEU A 30 -1.38 -12.58 11.22
N GLN A 31 -0.35 -13.42 11.16
CA GLN A 31 -0.32 -14.57 10.27
C GLN A 31 -1.38 -15.61 10.61
N VAL A 32 -1.57 -15.93 11.90
CA VAL A 32 -2.62 -16.84 12.35
C VAL A 32 -3.98 -16.29 11.96
N TRP A 33 -4.23 -15.01 12.23
CA TRP A 33 -5.47 -14.35 11.85
C TRP A 33 -5.69 -14.40 10.33
N ALA A 34 -4.71 -14.01 9.53
CA ALA A 34 -4.80 -14.08 8.08
C ALA A 34 -5.13 -15.48 7.56
N ARG A 35 -4.62 -16.55 8.20
CA ARG A 35 -4.93 -17.95 7.84
C ARG A 35 -6.35 -18.38 8.17
N THR A 36 -7.04 -17.70 9.08
CA THR A 36 -8.46 -17.96 9.36
C THR A 36 -9.38 -17.45 8.26
N LEU A 37 -8.88 -16.55 7.41
CA LEU A 37 -9.67 -15.89 6.38
C LEU A 37 -9.74 -16.74 5.10
N ARG A 38 -10.86 -16.62 4.41
CA ARG A 38 -11.12 -17.34 3.15
C ARG A 38 -10.94 -16.37 1.99
N TYR A 39 -9.78 -16.44 1.33
CA TYR A 39 -9.45 -15.55 0.23
C TYR A 39 -9.99 -16.09 -1.10
N GLU A 40 -10.65 -15.22 -1.83
CA GLU A 40 -11.12 -15.39 -3.21
C GLU A 40 -10.50 -14.28 -4.07
N ILE A 41 -10.18 -14.57 -5.34
CA ILE A 41 -9.60 -13.61 -6.28
C ILE A 41 -10.60 -13.31 -7.40
N ASP A 42 -10.80 -12.02 -7.68
CA ASP A 42 -11.50 -11.47 -8.84
C ASP A 42 -10.47 -10.76 -9.72
N ASP A 43 -9.85 -11.52 -10.63
CA ASP A 43 -8.74 -11.05 -11.47
C ASP A 43 -9.26 -10.49 -12.80
N ARG A 44 -9.61 -9.21 -12.82
CA ARG A 44 -10.04 -8.48 -14.01
C ARG A 44 -8.88 -7.97 -14.85
N ALA A 45 -7.66 -7.98 -14.28
CA ALA A 45 -6.42 -7.62 -14.98
C ALA A 45 -5.82 -8.78 -15.76
N ASP A 46 -6.28 -10.01 -15.51
CA ASP A 46 -5.76 -11.22 -16.13
C ASP A 46 -4.25 -11.45 -15.89
N VAL A 47 -3.81 -11.23 -14.64
CA VAL A 47 -2.39 -11.29 -14.24
C VAL A 47 -2.04 -12.48 -13.35
N VAL A 48 -3.03 -13.13 -12.73
CA VAL A 48 -2.82 -14.25 -11.81
C VAL A 48 -2.35 -15.49 -12.58
N GLY A 49 -1.26 -16.10 -12.11
CA GLY A 49 -0.69 -17.31 -12.74
C GLY A 49 -0.03 -17.07 -14.09
N LYS A 50 0.09 -15.83 -14.54
CA LYS A 50 0.71 -15.47 -15.82
C LYS A 50 2.13 -14.93 -15.67
N PRO A 51 2.99 -15.08 -16.69
CA PRO A 51 4.30 -14.45 -16.72
C PRO A 51 4.20 -12.93 -16.59
N VAL A 52 5.14 -12.33 -15.86
CA VAL A 52 5.27 -10.88 -15.75
C VAL A 52 5.74 -10.31 -17.08
N ARG A 53 4.87 -9.58 -17.77
CA ARG A 53 5.17 -8.94 -19.07
C ARG A 53 5.51 -7.47 -18.92
N GLU A 54 4.89 -6.81 -17.97
CA GLU A 54 5.11 -5.41 -17.62
C GLU A 54 4.91 -5.22 -16.11
N ASN A 55 5.50 -4.19 -15.56
CA ASN A 55 5.35 -3.83 -14.16
C ASN A 55 4.29 -2.76 -13.99
N TYR A 56 3.61 -2.79 -12.86
CA TYR A 56 2.47 -1.96 -12.58
C TYR A 56 2.68 -1.08 -11.35
N VAL A 57 1.98 0.04 -11.34
CA VAL A 57 1.70 0.79 -10.13
C VAL A 57 0.38 0.28 -9.57
N ALA A 58 0.44 -0.61 -8.59
CA ALA A 58 -0.75 -1.09 -7.89
C ALA A 58 -1.28 0.00 -6.96
N ALA A 59 -2.56 0.32 -7.05
CA ALA A 59 -3.23 1.33 -6.25
C ALA A 59 -4.29 0.71 -5.35
N LEU A 60 -4.20 0.97 -4.04
CA LEU A 60 -5.13 0.46 -3.03
C LEU A 60 -5.48 1.59 -2.06
N TRP A 61 -6.74 1.72 -1.66
CA TRP A 61 -7.14 2.67 -0.63
C TRP A 61 -6.52 2.33 0.73
N HIS A 62 -6.09 3.35 1.48
CA HIS A 62 -5.35 3.21 2.73
C HIS A 62 -6.09 2.32 3.74
N ASN A 63 -7.39 2.43 3.82
CA ASN A 63 -8.22 1.65 4.74
C ASN A 63 -8.32 0.15 4.43
N ARG A 64 -7.71 -0.34 3.36
CA ARG A 64 -7.67 -1.76 2.95
C ARG A 64 -6.29 -2.40 3.08
N LEU A 65 -5.31 -1.70 3.66
CA LEU A 65 -3.90 -2.12 3.66
C LEU A 65 -3.59 -3.39 4.47
N LEU A 66 -4.36 -3.68 5.54
CA LEU A 66 -3.94 -4.63 6.59
C LEU A 66 -3.45 -5.98 6.07
N LEU A 67 -4.13 -6.56 5.10
CA LEU A 67 -3.88 -7.93 4.64
C LEU A 67 -3.40 -8.00 3.19
N ILE A 68 -3.10 -6.87 2.57
CA ILE A 68 -2.71 -6.84 1.16
C ILE A 68 -1.46 -7.68 0.88
N SER A 69 -0.47 -7.65 1.78
CA SER A 69 0.76 -8.44 1.63
C SER A 69 0.49 -9.95 1.60
N PHE A 70 -0.48 -10.43 2.38
CA PHE A 70 -0.91 -11.84 2.33
C PHE A 70 -1.59 -12.17 1.01
N ALA A 71 -2.48 -11.29 0.54
CA ALA A 71 -3.19 -11.48 -0.72
C ALA A 71 -2.23 -11.51 -1.91
N LEU A 72 -1.30 -10.56 -1.98
CA LEU A 72 -0.30 -10.51 -3.04
C LEU A 72 0.60 -11.76 -3.05
N LYS A 73 1.09 -12.20 -1.89
CA LYS A 73 1.90 -13.42 -1.80
C LYS A 73 1.13 -14.68 -2.17
N LYS A 74 -0.17 -14.73 -1.89
CA LYS A 74 -1.01 -15.87 -2.21
C LYS A 74 -1.33 -15.96 -3.70
N PHE A 75 -1.68 -14.86 -4.35
CA PHE A 75 -2.21 -14.86 -5.71
C PHE A 75 -1.20 -14.42 -6.77
N LEU A 76 -0.20 -13.64 -6.39
CA LEU A 76 0.82 -13.08 -7.29
C LEU A 76 2.25 -13.35 -6.78
N PRO A 77 2.59 -14.59 -6.35
CA PRO A 77 3.89 -14.89 -5.73
C PRO A 77 5.08 -14.66 -6.67
N GLN A 78 4.84 -14.70 -7.98
CA GLN A 78 5.84 -14.49 -9.03
C GLN A 78 6.15 -13.02 -9.31
N ARG A 79 5.36 -12.08 -8.77
CA ARG A 79 5.54 -10.64 -8.99
C ARG A 79 6.34 -10.02 -7.84
N PRO A 80 7.60 -9.61 -8.07
CA PRO A 80 8.33 -8.84 -7.07
C PRO A 80 7.65 -7.48 -6.89
N GLY A 81 7.64 -6.97 -5.69
CA GLY A 81 6.93 -5.72 -5.40
C GLY A 81 7.59 -4.89 -4.31
N ALA A 82 7.34 -3.59 -4.34
CA ALA A 82 7.77 -2.62 -3.37
C ALA A 82 6.58 -1.80 -2.86
N GLY A 83 6.59 -1.47 -1.57
CA GLY A 83 5.60 -0.57 -0.98
C GLY A 83 6.16 0.83 -0.75
N LEU A 84 5.41 1.87 -1.11
CA LEU A 84 5.72 3.24 -0.71
C LEU A 84 5.21 3.46 0.72
N ILE A 85 6.13 3.66 1.66
CA ILE A 85 5.83 3.75 3.10
C ILE A 85 6.36 5.07 3.66
N SER A 86 5.53 5.76 4.45
CA SER A 86 5.89 7.01 5.10
C SER A 86 7.21 6.91 5.88
N ALA A 87 8.02 7.98 5.83
CA ALA A 87 9.27 8.11 6.60
C ALA A 87 9.02 8.50 8.08
N SER A 88 7.85 8.19 8.63
CA SER A 88 7.50 8.38 10.04
C SER A 88 7.91 7.19 10.90
N ARG A 89 7.89 7.37 12.24
CA ARG A 89 8.16 6.28 13.19
C ARG A 89 7.16 5.11 13.04
N ASP A 90 5.89 5.41 12.82
CA ASP A 90 4.87 4.37 12.57
C ASP A 90 5.16 3.64 11.26
N GLY A 91 5.65 4.37 10.25
CA GLY A 91 6.12 3.80 9.00
C GLY A 91 7.30 2.83 9.15
N ASP A 92 8.14 2.97 10.18
CA ASP A 92 9.25 2.03 10.41
C ASP A 92 8.75 0.62 10.74
N LEU A 93 7.71 0.52 11.58
CA LEU A 93 7.09 -0.76 11.89
C LEU A 93 6.45 -1.41 10.65
N ILE A 94 5.72 -0.61 9.85
CA ILE A 94 5.09 -1.09 8.62
C ILE A 94 6.16 -1.51 7.61
N ALA A 95 7.26 -0.77 7.49
CA ALA A 95 8.39 -1.12 6.63
C ALA A 95 9.02 -2.46 7.02
N ASP A 96 9.22 -2.69 8.32
CA ASP A 96 9.71 -3.97 8.83
C ASP A 96 8.77 -5.13 8.53
N LEU A 97 7.47 -4.94 8.72
CA LEU A 97 6.46 -5.94 8.37
C LEU A 97 6.48 -6.23 6.86
N THR A 98 6.53 -5.20 6.03
CA THR A 98 6.56 -5.32 4.56
C THR A 98 7.78 -6.13 4.10
N ARG A 99 8.97 -5.85 4.65
CA ARG A 99 10.18 -6.64 4.36
C ARG A 99 10.08 -8.09 4.81
N ARG A 100 9.42 -8.38 5.95
CA ARG A 100 9.19 -9.77 6.41
C ARG A 100 8.30 -10.56 5.46
N PHE A 101 7.43 -9.89 4.70
CA PHE A 101 6.69 -10.50 3.60
C PHE A 101 7.52 -10.65 2.32
N GLY A 102 8.77 -10.18 2.29
CA GLY A 102 9.67 -10.25 1.14
C GLY A 102 9.35 -9.22 0.07
N PHE A 103 8.74 -8.09 0.46
CA PHE A 103 8.58 -6.92 -0.40
C PHE A 103 9.65 -5.88 -0.10
N GLU A 104 10.05 -5.13 -1.11
CA GLU A 104 10.91 -3.97 -0.97
C GLU A 104 10.14 -2.78 -0.38
N VAL A 105 10.88 -1.80 0.11
CA VAL A 105 10.31 -0.60 0.73
C VAL A 105 10.98 0.63 0.20
N VAL A 106 10.20 1.51 -0.43
CA VAL A 106 10.59 2.88 -0.76
C VAL A 106 10.04 3.81 0.32
N ARG A 107 10.89 4.70 0.84
CA ARG A 107 10.51 5.64 1.91
C ARG A 107 10.09 6.97 1.30
N GLY A 108 8.85 7.37 1.57
CA GLY A 108 8.31 8.62 1.03
C GLY A 108 6.85 8.83 1.38
N SER A 109 6.25 9.90 0.86
CA SER A 109 4.83 10.21 1.02
C SER A 109 4.13 10.16 -0.33
N SER A 110 3.02 9.44 -0.40
CA SER A 110 2.17 9.37 -1.60
C SER A 110 1.41 10.67 -1.90
N SER A 111 1.14 11.48 -0.89
CA SER A 111 0.45 12.77 -1.06
C SER A 111 1.34 13.87 -1.64
N ARG A 112 2.66 13.77 -1.42
CA ARG A 112 3.67 14.68 -1.96
C ARG A 112 4.89 13.87 -2.35
N LEU A 113 4.83 13.18 -3.48
CA LEU A 113 6.02 12.52 -4.04
C LEU A 113 7.08 13.58 -4.32
N GLY A 114 8.02 13.71 -3.38
CA GLY A 114 9.20 14.53 -3.62
C GLY A 114 10.02 13.95 -4.78
N ALA A 115 10.80 14.78 -5.47
CA ALA A 115 11.57 14.36 -6.63
C ALA A 115 12.46 13.13 -6.38
N THR A 116 12.99 13.00 -5.16
CA THR A 116 13.82 11.85 -4.76
C THR A 116 13.00 10.56 -4.69
N ALA A 117 11.85 10.57 -4.01
CA ALA A 117 10.98 9.41 -3.90
C ALA A 117 10.44 8.98 -5.28
N LEU A 118 10.11 9.94 -6.13
CA LEU A 118 9.66 9.68 -7.50
C LEU A 118 10.73 8.93 -8.30
N ARG A 119 12.00 9.41 -8.28
CA ARG A 119 13.12 8.76 -8.97
C ARG A 119 13.38 7.34 -8.43
N GLU A 120 13.28 7.15 -7.11
CA GLU A 120 13.46 5.84 -6.49
C GLU A 120 12.38 4.86 -6.96
N LEU A 121 11.12 5.31 -7.02
CA LEU A 121 10.01 4.51 -7.55
C LEU A 121 10.18 4.17 -9.04
N GLU A 122 10.64 5.13 -9.85
CA GLU A 122 10.96 4.87 -11.25
C GLU A 122 12.04 3.78 -11.40
N ASN A 123 13.10 3.86 -10.58
CA ASN A 123 14.16 2.84 -10.58
C ASN A 123 13.63 1.46 -10.17
N VAL A 124 12.74 1.41 -9.17
CA VAL A 124 12.10 0.17 -8.72
C VAL A 124 11.25 -0.45 -9.84
N LEU A 125 10.44 0.34 -10.55
CA LEU A 125 9.68 -0.15 -11.72
C LEU A 125 10.62 -0.65 -12.82
N ALA A 126 11.69 0.11 -13.11
CA ALA A 126 12.68 -0.27 -14.12
C ALA A 126 13.46 -1.54 -13.75
N SER A 127 13.61 -1.85 -12.47
CA SER A 127 14.26 -3.09 -11.99
C SER A 127 13.39 -4.34 -12.10
N GLY A 128 12.14 -4.19 -12.51
CA GLY A 128 11.23 -5.34 -12.67
C GLY A 128 10.30 -5.56 -11.49
N CYS A 129 10.16 -4.60 -10.57
CA CYS A 129 9.25 -4.68 -9.42
C CYS A 129 7.97 -3.87 -9.64
N ASP A 130 6.85 -4.42 -9.21
CA ASP A 130 5.61 -3.65 -9.07
C ASP A 130 5.70 -2.71 -7.87
N ILE A 131 4.96 -1.60 -7.90
CA ILE A 131 4.89 -0.67 -6.77
C ILE A 131 3.47 -0.66 -6.22
N LEU A 132 3.31 -0.78 -4.89
CA LEU A 132 2.04 -0.56 -4.22
C LEU A 132 2.01 0.83 -3.58
N ILE A 133 0.98 1.61 -3.91
CA ILE A 133 0.74 2.95 -3.40
C ILE A 133 -0.68 3.04 -2.83
N THR A 134 -0.83 3.76 -1.71
CA THR A 134 -2.12 4.25 -1.21
C THR A 134 -2.28 5.70 -1.63
N PRO A 135 -3.10 5.98 -2.67
CA PRO A 135 -3.14 7.30 -3.27
C PRO A 135 -3.81 8.38 -2.41
N ASP A 136 -4.64 8.00 -1.44
CA ASP A 136 -5.23 8.88 -0.42
C ASP A 136 -4.23 9.24 0.71
N GLY A 137 -3.07 8.60 0.72
CA GLY A 137 -2.00 8.89 1.68
C GLY A 137 -2.36 8.59 3.14
N PRO A 138 -1.41 8.84 4.06
CA PRO A 138 -1.60 8.51 5.48
C PRO A 138 -2.47 9.51 6.26
N LEU A 139 -2.80 10.65 5.67
CA LEU A 139 -3.55 11.74 6.31
C LEU A 139 -4.89 12.03 5.62
N GLY A 140 -5.18 11.37 4.50
CA GLY A 140 -6.40 11.54 3.74
C GLY A 140 -6.57 12.86 2.99
N PRO A 141 -7.78 13.19 2.62
CA PRO A 141 -9.07 12.53 2.93
C PRO A 141 -9.24 11.13 2.33
N ALA A 142 -10.04 10.30 3.01
CA ALA A 142 -10.33 8.95 2.55
C ALA A 142 -10.99 8.95 1.16
N TYR A 143 -10.52 8.05 0.30
CA TYR A 143 -11.01 7.90 -1.08
C TYR A 143 -10.80 9.13 -1.97
N GLU A 144 -9.87 10.00 -1.63
CA GLU A 144 -9.44 11.11 -2.48
C GLU A 144 -8.03 10.84 -3.00
N LEU A 145 -7.92 10.71 -4.32
CA LEU A 145 -6.67 10.33 -4.97
C LEU A 145 -5.75 11.55 -5.11
N GLY A 146 -4.61 11.51 -4.46
CA GLY A 146 -3.57 12.53 -4.60
C GLY A 146 -2.86 12.48 -5.97
N PRO A 147 -2.25 13.59 -6.40
CA PRO A 147 -1.64 13.72 -7.74
C PRO A 147 -0.41 12.84 -7.96
N GLY A 148 0.25 12.38 -6.88
CA GLY A 148 1.54 11.69 -6.96
C GLY A 148 1.53 10.43 -7.81
N ILE A 149 0.47 9.62 -7.72
CA ILE A 149 0.36 8.38 -8.50
C ILE A 149 0.20 8.65 -10.00
N VAL A 150 -0.51 9.73 -10.36
CA VAL A 150 -0.69 10.16 -11.76
C VAL A 150 0.64 10.61 -12.34
N PHE A 151 1.41 11.43 -11.61
CA PHE A 151 2.76 11.83 -12.01
C PHE A 151 3.69 10.63 -12.20
N LEU A 152 3.68 9.67 -11.26
CA LEU A 152 4.50 8.47 -11.38
C LEU A 152 4.11 7.66 -12.61
N ALA A 153 2.82 7.40 -12.82
CA ALA A 153 2.34 6.61 -13.94
C ALA A 153 2.69 7.25 -15.29
N GLN A 154 2.50 8.57 -15.44
CA GLN A 154 2.88 9.30 -16.65
C GLN A 154 4.38 9.23 -16.90
N LYS A 155 5.19 9.47 -15.87
CA LYS A 155 6.64 9.56 -16.01
C LYS A 155 7.29 8.22 -16.26
N ALA A 156 6.82 7.16 -15.61
CA ALA A 156 7.31 5.79 -15.80
C ALA A 156 6.69 5.10 -17.03
N GLY A 157 5.63 5.66 -17.63
CA GLY A 157 4.86 4.98 -18.68
C GLY A 157 4.16 3.70 -18.22
N ALA A 158 4.05 3.50 -16.89
CA ALA A 158 3.48 2.31 -16.29
C ALA A 158 1.96 2.43 -16.15
N ALA A 159 1.24 1.32 -16.36
CA ALA A 159 -0.19 1.30 -16.08
C ALA A 159 -0.44 1.24 -14.56
N VAL A 160 -1.53 1.87 -14.11
CA VAL A 160 -2.03 1.74 -12.75
C VAL A 160 -3.01 0.59 -12.69
N VAL A 161 -2.77 -0.38 -11.80
CA VAL A 161 -3.70 -1.48 -11.54
C VAL A 161 -4.40 -1.21 -10.22
N PRO A 162 -5.69 -0.84 -10.24
CA PRO A 162 -6.44 -0.65 -9.01
C PRO A 162 -6.70 -1.99 -8.34
N ILE A 163 -6.46 -2.05 -7.03
CA ILE A 163 -6.74 -3.22 -6.20
C ILE A 163 -7.75 -2.82 -5.13
N ASN A 164 -8.68 -3.69 -4.81
CA ASN A 164 -9.55 -3.54 -3.66
C ASN A 164 -9.70 -4.85 -2.89
N MET A 165 -10.04 -4.74 -1.62
CA MET A 165 -10.31 -5.89 -0.75
C MET A 165 -11.68 -5.70 -0.10
N GLU A 166 -12.61 -6.59 -0.43
CA GLU A 166 -13.95 -6.62 0.15
C GLU A 166 -14.09 -7.76 1.16
N TYR A 167 -14.83 -7.50 2.22
CA TYR A 167 -14.94 -8.41 3.36
C TYR A 167 -16.39 -8.75 3.65
N SER A 168 -16.72 -10.03 3.78
CA SER A 168 -18.08 -10.46 4.15
C SER A 168 -18.49 -10.03 5.58
N SER A 169 -17.50 -9.77 6.45
CA SER A 169 -17.69 -9.28 7.82
C SER A 169 -16.40 -8.59 8.31
N CYS A 170 -16.55 -7.41 8.88
CA CYS A 170 -15.42 -6.61 9.36
C CYS A 170 -15.80 -5.76 10.56
N TRP A 171 -14.78 -5.22 11.22
CA TRP A 171 -14.86 -4.05 12.09
C TRP A 171 -14.32 -2.83 11.36
N ARG A 172 -14.81 -1.66 11.72
CA ARG A 172 -14.25 -0.38 11.27
C ARG A 172 -13.70 0.37 12.47
N VAL A 173 -12.49 0.84 12.32
CA VAL A 173 -11.84 1.68 13.32
C VAL A 173 -12.38 3.10 13.18
N ASN A 174 -12.58 3.79 14.28
CA ASN A 174 -12.92 5.21 14.27
C ASN A 174 -11.66 6.05 13.99
N SER A 175 -11.20 6.01 12.73
CA SER A 175 -10.06 6.76 12.18
C SER A 175 -10.52 7.62 11.01
N TRP A 176 -9.65 8.51 10.52
CA TRP A 176 -9.96 9.40 9.39
C TRP A 176 -10.39 8.62 8.12
N ASP A 177 -9.87 7.40 7.93
CA ASP A 177 -10.15 6.54 6.77
C ASP A 177 -11.19 5.44 7.05
N GLY A 178 -11.65 5.28 8.30
CA GLY A 178 -12.51 4.17 8.68
C GLY A 178 -11.83 2.82 8.45
N PHE A 179 -10.57 2.67 8.89
CA PHE A 179 -9.72 1.50 8.64
C PHE A 179 -10.43 0.17 8.90
N VAL A 180 -10.32 -0.75 7.95
CA VAL A 180 -11.12 -1.98 7.95
C VAL A 180 -10.33 -3.16 8.49
N LEU A 181 -10.89 -3.82 9.49
CA LEU A 181 -10.36 -5.02 10.11
C LEU A 181 -11.31 -6.20 9.82
N PRO A 182 -10.95 -7.17 8.96
CA PRO A 182 -11.81 -8.33 8.72
C PRO A 182 -11.98 -9.15 9.98
N ARG A 183 -13.20 -9.64 10.22
CA ARG A 183 -13.40 -10.58 11.34
C ARG A 183 -12.76 -11.93 11.02
N PRO A 184 -12.28 -12.67 12.03
CA PRO A 184 -11.83 -14.05 11.82
C PRO A 184 -12.87 -14.87 11.04
N PHE A 185 -12.41 -15.75 10.15
CA PHE A 185 -13.22 -16.61 9.28
C PHE A 185 -14.06 -15.88 8.21
N ALA A 186 -13.93 -14.55 8.07
CA ALA A 186 -14.58 -13.81 7.00
C ALA A 186 -14.06 -14.26 5.63
N LYS A 187 -14.90 -14.09 4.59
CA LYS A 187 -14.44 -14.13 3.21
C LYS A 187 -13.78 -12.81 2.86
N VAL A 188 -12.66 -12.90 2.14
CA VAL A 188 -11.89 -11.76 1.62
C VAL A 188 -11.87 -11.90 0.10
N ARG A 189 -12.61 -11.07 -0.60
CA ARG A 189 -12.53 -10.97 -2.05
C ARG A 189 -11.49 -9.92 -2.42
N VAL A 190 -10.41 -10.39 -3.03
CA VAL A 190 -9.34 -9.54 -3.58
C VAL A 190 -9.70 -9.25 -5.04
N ILE A 191 -9.95 -7.99 -5.35
CA ILE A 191 -10.30 -7.54 -6.69
C ILE A 191 -9.08 -6.88 -7.30
N VAL A 192 -8.59 -7.43 -8.40
CA VAL A 192 -7.53 -6.83 -9.22
C VAL A 192 -8.21 -6.24 -10.46
N GLY A 193 -8.38 -4.94 -10.47
CA GLY A 193 -9.09 -4.22 -11.54
C GLY A 193 -8.28 -4.17 -12.84
N PRO A 194 -8.90 -3.81 -13.95
CA PRO A 194 -8.21 -3.70 -15.23
C PRO A 194 -7.14 -2.60 -15.18
N PRO A 195 -6.01 -2.79 -15.90
CA PRO A 195 -4.97 -1.78 -15.98
C PRO A 195 -5.49 -0.47 -16.56
N HIS A 196 -5.32 0.62 -15.84
CA HIS A 196 -5.65 1.98 -16.25
C HIS A 196 -4.37 2.68 -16.74
N ARG A 197 -4.34 3.07 -18.01
CA ARG A 197 -3.22 3.82 -18.57
C ARG A 197 -3.51 5.31 -18.51
N VAL A 198 -2.73 6.00 -17.69
CA VAL A 198 -2.81 7.45 -17.55
C VAL A 198 -2.23 8.11 -18.79
N ARG A 199 -3.00 8.98 -19.44
CA ARG A 199 -2.56 9.72 -20.62
C ARG A 199 -1.58 10.82 -20.25
N ALA A 200 -0.65 11.13 -21.16
CA ALA A 200 0.18 12.31 -21.04
C ALA A 200 -0.69 13.58 -21.12
N THR A 201 -0.41 14.55 -20.28
CA THR A 201 -1.18 15.78 -20.17
C THR A 201 -0.27 16.99 -20.34
N THR A 202 -0.81 18.06 -20.90
CA THR A 202 -0.06 19.30 -21.17
C THR A 202 -0.59 20.48 -20.34
N THR A 203 -1.82 20.38 -19.82
CA THR A 203 -2.44 21.41 -18.99
C THR A 203 -2.83 20.88 -17.61
N PRO A 204 -2.97 21.74 -16.62
CA PRO A 204 -3.46 21.37 -15.29
C PRO A 204 -4.87 20.74 -15.32
N GLU A 205 -5.74 21.22 -16.22
CA GLU A 205 -7.11 20.73 -16.38
C GLU A 205 -7.13 19.30 -16.92
N GLU A 206 -6.30 18.99 -17.91
CA GLU A 206 -6.13 17.63 -18.43
C GLU A 206 -5.59 16.70 -17.33
N PHE A 207 -4.62 17.16 -16.56
CA PHE A 207 -4.06 16.40 -15.44
C PHE A 207 -5.11 16.06 -14.39
N GLU A 208 -5.93 17.05 -14.02
CA GLU A 208 -7.02 16.86 -13.06
C GLU A 208 -8.08 15.90 -13.60
N ALA A 209 -8.38 15.96 -14.89
CA ALA A 209 -9.30 15.01 -15.52
C ALA A 209 -8.77 13.56 -15.46
N GLU A 210 -7.48 13.33 -15.71
CA GLU A 210 -6.85 12.00 -15.57
C GLU A 210 -6.86 11.53 -14.11
N ARG A 211 -6.58 12.44 -13.16
CA ARG A 211 -6.64 12.14 -11.72
C ARG A 211 -8.04 11.68 -11.30
N LEU A 212 -9.06 12.40 -11.71
CA LEU A 212 -10.46 12.05 -11.43
C LEU A 212 -10.86 10.74 -12.10
N SER A 213 -10.48 10.53 -13.36
CA SER A 213 -10.75 9.28 -14.09
C SER A 213 -10.14 8.05 -13.40
N LEU A 214 -8.90 8.17 -12.89
CA LEU A 214 -8.27 7.10 -12.13
C LEU A 214 -9.00 6.88 -10.78
N GLN A 215 -9.38 7.96 -10.09
CA GLN A 215 -10.16 7.89 -8.85
C GLN A 215 -11.50 7.17 -9.07
N GLU A 216 -12.24 7.50 -10.12
CA GLU A 216 -13.48 6.83 -10.48
C GLU A 216 -13.27 5.34 -10.76
N THR A 217 -12.20 5.00 -11.48
CA THR A 217 -11.81 3.60 -11.75
C THR A 217 -11.55 2.84 -10.45
N MET A 218 -10.87 3.43 -9.48
CA MET A 218 -10.65 2.84 -8.17
C MET A 218 -11.93 2.71 -7.36
N MET A 219 -12.77 3.75 -7.38
CA MET A 219 -14.05 3.76 -6.65
C MET A 219 -15.05 2.75 -7.20
N ALA A 220 -14.99 2.42 -8.49
CA ALA A 220 -15.83 1.40 -9.11
C ALA A 220 -15.58 -0.02 -8.56
N LEU A 221 -14.46 -0.24 -7.85
CA LEU A 221 -14.16 -1.51 -7.18
C LEU A 221 -14.62 -1.53 -5.71
N VAL A 222 -15.04 -0.41 -5.16
CA VAL A 222 -15.45 -0.29 -3.74
C VAL A 222 -16.94 -0.59 -3.63
N GLU A 223 -17.28 -1.72 -3.04
CA GLU A 223 -18.67 -2.14 -2.80
C GLU A 223 -19.12 -1.75 -1.38
N MET A 224 -18.20 -1.81 -0.42
CA MET A 224 -18.46 -1.52 0.99
C MET A 224 -17.73 -0.24 1.41
N ARG A 225 -18.45 0.85 1.59
CA ARG A 225 -17.94 2.15 2.10
C ARG A 225 -18.01 2.25 3.61
#